data_dc335cfb20034e2281fe979262013b91
#
_entry.id   dc335cfb20034e2281fe979262013b91
#
_cell.length_a   1.000
_cell.length_b   1.000
_cell.length_c   1.000
_cell.angle_alpha   90.00
_cell.angle_beta   90.00
_cell.angle_gamma   90.00
#
_symmetry.space_group_name_H-M   'P 1'
#
loop_
_entity.id
_entity.type
_entity.pdbx_description
1 polymer ?
#
loop_
_entity_poly.entity_id
_entity_poly.type
_entity_poly.pdbx_seq_one_letter_code
_entity_poly.pdbx_strand_id
1 'polypeptide(L)'
;NAEIYTGQARWDDCIAACDELAKGGFALDKKWNDTFRADNDKRSTEIIWSIVYDEVYAKGMGWYQRWLHYAHQTGWDLQSGPWNGLVTQPTFYDSFADNDLRKVEGFLIGKQYPRKVDENGNYYYDTTAEPLKGSEEYNGQDLVFVNYIKSMTEGEENSGARSIKYEIQPGTTGDMNNDWVMFRYSEVIYNKAEALMRKNGGKATQEVVDMINSVRQRSFKAEDWEKAKYTTATLTMDEFLAEKGREFAFEGIRRTDLVRFNKFVTT
;
A
#
# COMPACT_ATOMS: atom_id res chain seq x y z
N ASN A 1 -17.64 9.55 9.19
CA ASN A 1 -18.02 10.77 8.47
C ASN A 1 -19.43 11.24 8.85
N ALA A 2 -20.35 10.33 9.19
CA ALA A 2 -21.68 10.72 9.66
C ALA A 2 -21.63 11.59 10.93
N GLU A 3 -20.70 11.33 11.83
CA GLU A 3 -20.49 12.16 13.03
C GLU A 3 -20.01 13.58 12.70
N ILE A 4 -19.15 13.72 11.68
CA ILE A 4 -18.60 15.03 11.28
C ILE A 4 -19.70 15.97 10.78
N TYR A 5 -20.68 15.43 10.06
CA TYR A 5 -21.71 16.24 9.41
C TYR A 5 -22.96 16.46 10.28
N THR A 6 -23.30 15.52 11.14
CA THR A 6 -24.56 15.53 11.88
C THR A 6 -24.41 15.55 13.40
N GLY A 7 -23.21 15.35 13.92
CA GLY A 7 -22.94 15.15 15.35
C GLY A 7 -23.52 13.84 15.91
N GLN A 8 -24.01 12.96 15.03
CA GLN A 8 -24.58 11.66 15.41
C GLN A 8 -23.96 10.55 14.59
N ALA A 9 -23.62 9.45 15.24
CA ALA A 9 -23.16 8.25 14.59
C ALA A 9 -24.29 7.60 13.78
N ARG A 10 -24.03 7.33 12.49
CA ARG A 10 -24.97 6.70 11.55
C ARG A 10 -24.44 5.36 11.08
N TRP A 11 -24.09 4.48 12.02
CA TRP A 11 -23.45 3.19 11.70
C TRP A 11 -24.35 2.26 10.91
N ASP A 12 -25.66 2.27 11.16
CA ASP A 12 -26.63 1.47 10.41
C ASP A 12 -26.73 1.91 8.95
N ASP A 13 -26.68 3.20 8.69
CA ASP A 13 -26.67 3.72 7.31
C ASP A 13 -25.38 3.34 6.58
N CYS A 14 -24.25 3.38 7.30
CA CYS A 14 -22.97 2.92 6.74
C CYS A 14 -23.03 1.44 6.39
N ILE A 15 -23.54 0.59 7.27
CA ILE A 15 -23.70 -0.84 7.02
C ILE A 15 -24.60 -1.08 5.79
N ALA A 16 -25.77 -0.42 5.75
CA ALA A 16 -26.72 -0.55 4.65
C ALA A 16 -26.10 -0.12 3.30
N ALA A 17 -25.34 0.97 3.28
CA ALA A 17 -24.63 1.42 2.07
C ALA A 17 -23.56 0.42 1.62
N CYS A 18 -22.81 -0.17 2.56
CA CYS A 18 -21.83 -1.21 2.25
C CYS A 18 -22.51 -2.48 1.71
N ASP A 19 -23.65 -2.87 2.27
CA ASP A 19 -24.43 -4.04 1.80
C ASP A 19 -24.99 -3.81 0.40
N GLU A 20 -25.36 -2.58 0.06
CA GLU A 20 -25.80 -2.23 -1.29
C GLU A 20 -24.65 -2.29 -2.28
N LEU A 21 -23.47 -1.74 -1.93
CA LEU A 21 -22.27 -1.84 -2.76
C LEU A 21 -21.83 -3.29 -2.99
N ALA A 22 -21.98 -4.16 -2.00
CA ALA A 22 -21.63 -5.57 -2.11
C ALA A 22 -22.43 -6.31 -3.21
N LYS A 23 -23.59 -5.78 -3.62
CA LYS A 23 -24.41 -6.32 -4.73
C LYS A 23 -23.91 -5.87 -6.10
N GLY A 24 -22.97 -4.92 -6.15
CA GLY A 24 -22.48 -4.29 -7.38
C GLY A 24 -21.53 -5.15 -8.22
N GLY A 25 -21.26 -6.40 -7.80
CA GLY A 25 -20.42 -7.34 -8.56
C GLY A 25 -18.92 -7.15 -8.35
N PHE A 26 -18.52 -6.30 -7.40
CA PHE A 26 -17.12 -6.14 -7.01
C PHE A 26 -16.64 -7.33 -6.16
N ALA A 27 -15.36 -7.67 -6.30
CA ALA A 27 -14.74 -8.77 -5.55
C ALA A 27 -13.29 -8.42 -5.19
N LEU A 28 -12.79 -9.01 -4.10
CA LEU A 28 -11.38 -8.89 -3.75
C LEU A 28 -10.49 -9.52 -4.83
N ASP A 29 -9.46 -8.83 -5.21
CA ASP A 29 -8.41 -9.38 -6.06
C ASP A 29 -7.66 -10.50 -5.31
N LYS A 30 -7.10 -11.47 -6.05
CA LYS A 30 -6.51 -12.67 -5.45
C LYS A 30 -5.25 -12.38 -4.65
N LYS A 31 -4.42 -11.46 -5.13
CA LYS A 31 -3.21 -11.00 -4.45
C LYS A 31 -3.38 -9.56 -4.01
N TRP A 32 -2.71 -9.18 -2.94
CA TRP A 32 -2.78 -7.82 -2.39
C TRP A 32 -2.36 -6.74 -3.38
N ASN A 33 -1.48 -7.05 -4.34
CA ASN A 33 -0.92 -6.11 -5.30
C ASN A 33 -1.58 -6.14 -6.69
N ASP A 34 -2.52 -7.08 -6.94
CA ASP A 34 -3.20 -7.16 -8.25
C ASP A 34 -3.97 -5.86 -8.59
N THR A 35 -4.54 -5.20 -7.57
CA THR A 35 -5.23 -3.91 -7.69
C THR A 35 -4.33 -2.76 -8.17
N PHE A 36 -3.00 -2.90 -8.00
CA PHE A 36 -2.03 -1.84 -8.28
C PHE A 36 -1.11 -2.15 -9.48
N ARG A 37 -1.48 -3.14 -10.29
CA ARG A 37 -0.75 -3.50 -11.50
C ARG A 37 -0.84 -2.40 -12.56
N ALA A 38 0.06 -2.45 -13.54
CA ALA A 38 0.09 -1.46 -14.63
C ALA A 38 -1.13 -1.55 -15.56
N ASP A 39 -1.82 -2.68 -15.55
CA ASP A 39 -3.06 -2.94 -16.31
C ASP A 39 -4.28 -3.12 -15.38
N ASN A 40 -4.29 -2.43 -14.24
CA ASN A 40 -5.31 -2.57 -13.21
C ASN A 40 -6.72 -2.15 -13.69
N ASP A 41 -6.79 -1.24 -14.65
CA ASP A 41 -8.03 -0.83 -15.33
C ASP A 41 -8.76 -1.99 -16.03
N LYS A 42 -8.01 -3.03 -16.45
CA LYS A 42 -8.54 -4.18 -17.21
C LYS A 42 -8.73 -5.43 -16.38
N ARG A 43 -7.99 -5.57 -15.27
CA ARG A 43 -7.92 -6.84 -14.55
C ARG A 43 -8.50 -6.81 -13.15
N SER A 44 -8.45 -5.68 -12.46
CA SER A 44 -8.94 -5.62 -11.09
C SER A 44 -10.45 -5.71 -11.04
N THR A 45 -10.95 -6.63 -10.22
CA THR A 45 -12.35 -6.74 -9.84
C THR A 45 -12.66 -5.97 -8.56
N GLU A 46 -11.65 -5.44 -7.92
CA GLU A 46 -11.73 -4.74 -6.64
C GLU A 46 -11.95 -3.23 -6.80
N ILE A 47 -11.48 -2.63 -7.90
CA ILE A 47 -11.58 -1.19 -8.13
C ILE A 47 -13.04 -0.79 -8.36
N ILE A 48 -13.55 0.11 -7.52
CA ILE A 48 -14.88 0.71 -7.65
C ILE A 48 -14.80 2.00 -8.45
N TRP A 49 -13.77 2.80 -8.17
CA TRP A 49 -13.51 4.03 -8.88
C TRP A 49 -12.02 4.36 -8.87
N SER A 50 -11.51 4.77 -10.03
CA SER A 50 -10.14 5.22 -10.22
C SER A 50 -10.07 6.55 -10.96
N ILE A 51 -8.93 7.23 -10.83
CA ILE A 51 -8.55 8.30 -11.75
C ILE A 51 -7.77 7.61 -12.87
N VAL A 52 -8.27 7.73 -14.09
CA VAL A 52 -7.68 7.09 -15.27
C VAL A 52 -6.36 7.78 -15.61
N TYR A 53 -5.31 6.97 -15.77
CA TYR A 53 -4.01 7.40 -16.26
C TYR A 53 -3.55 6.58 -17.46
N ASP A 54 -2.83 7.24 -18.35
CA ASP A 54 -2.23 6.66 -19.55
C ASP A 54 -0.98 7.47 -19.91
N GLU A 55 0.09 6.82 -20.27
CA GLU A 55 1.38 7.49 -20.57
C GLU A 55 1.34 8.46 -21.76
N VAL A 56 0.31 8.38 -22.60
CA VAL A 56 0.16 9.21 -23.81
C VAL A 56 -0.98 10.21 -23.65
N TYR A 57 -2.17 9.74 -23.27
CA TYR A 57 -3.41 10.53 -23.35
C TYR A 57 -3.88 11.10 -22.00
N ALA A 58 -3.53 10.47 -20.87
CA ALA A 58 -3.97 10.87 -19.54
C ALA A 58 -2.81 10.86 -18.54
N LYS A 59 -1.85 11.76 -18.75
CA LYS A 59 -0.60 11.84 -18.02
C LYS A 59 -0.75 12.29 -16.57
N GLY A 60 0.24 11.94 -15.72
CA GLY A 60 0.35 12.44 -14.34
C GLY A 60 0.61 11.38 -13.28
N MET A 61 0.56 10.09 -13.63
CA MET A 61 0.85 9.00 -12.69
C MET A 61 2.36 8.85 -12.44
N GLY A 62 2.96 9.86 -11.79
CA GLY A 62 4.40 9.88 -11.49
C GLY A 62 4.75 9.18 -10.18
N TRP A 63 4.21 7.98 -9.91
CA TRP A 63 4.45 7.25 -8.65
C TRP A 63 5.93 6.98 -8.44
N TYR A 64 6.57 6.24 -9.35
CA TYR A 64 7.96 5.83 -9.17
C TYR A 64 8.93 6.99 -9.11
N GLN A 65 8.66 8.09 -9.83
CA GLN A 65 9.52 9.27 -9.81
C GLN A 65 9.68 9.84 -8.40
N ARG A 66 8.64 9.78 -7.59
CA ARG A 66 8.66 10.30 -6.22
C ARG A 66 9.36 9.35 -5.24
N TRP A 67 9.26 8.04 -5.46
CA TRP A 67 9.71 7.04 -4.49
C TRP A 67 11.09 6.48 -4.79
N LEU A 68 11.42 6.24 -6.07
CA LEU A 68 12.68 5.61 -6.44
C LEU A 68 13.84 6.61 -6.39
N HIS A 69 15.03 6.06 -6.18
CA HIS A 69 16.29 6.76 -6.28
C HIS A 69 16.72 6.88 -7.74
N TYR A 70 17.49 7.91 -8.12
CA TYR A 70 17.92 8.16 -9.51
C TYR A 70 18.69 6.99 -10.14
N ALA A 71 19.45 6.21 -9.35
CA ALA A 71 20.14 5.02 -9.81
C ALA A 71 19.19 3.95 -10.41
N HIS A 72 17.92 3.96 -10.03
CA HIS A 72 16.94 3.02 -10.60
C HIS A 72 16.61 3.36 -12.05
N GLN A 73 16.89 4.57 -12.56
CA GLN A 73 16.61 4.91 -13.95
C GLN A 73 17.25 3.90 -14.89
N THR A 74 18.57 3.75 -14.81
CA THR A 74 19.31 2.80 -15.66
C THR A 74 19.10 1.37 -15.18
N GLY A 75 19.09 1.14 -13.86
CA GLY A 75 19.00 -0.22 -13.31
C GLY A 75 17.66 -0.91 -13.54
N TRP A 76 16.59 -0.15 -13.81
CA TRP A 76 15.24 -0.67 -14.04
C TRP A 76 14.68 -0.30 -15.41
N ASP A 77 15.54 0.17 -16.32
CA ASP A 77 15.16 0.59 -17.68
C ASP A 77 14.00 1.59 -17.69
N LEU A 78 14.12 2.67 -16.90
CA LEU A 78 13.11 3.73 -16.85
C LEU A 78 13.50 4.88 -17.78
N GLN A 79 12.53 5.40 -18.53
CA GLN A 79 12.80 6.48 -19.48
C GLN A 79 13.01 7.84 -18.82
N SER A 80 12.46 8.04 -17.62
CA SER A 80 12.62 9.30 -16.86
C SER A 80 13.27 9.04 -15.50
N GLY A 81 14.16 9.93 -15.07
CA GLY A 81 14.85 9.80 -13.78
C GLY A 81 13.92 9.97 -12.59
N PRO A 82 13.97 9.06 -11.63
CA PRO A 82 13.35 9.26 -10.31
C PRO A 82 13.97 10.41 -9.52
N TRP A 83 13.25 10.91 -8.50
CA TRP A 83 13.62 12.13 -7.77
C TRP A 83 14.11 11.88 -6.34
N ASN A 84 14.06 10.65 -5.86
CA ASN A 84 14.42 10.30 -4.47
C ASN A 84 13.67 11.12 -3.41
N GLY A 85 12.40 11.46 -3.67
CA GLY A 85 11.67 12.50 -2.92
C GLY A 85 10.88 12.01 -1.71
N LEU A 86 10.40 10.78 -1.71
CA LEU A 86 9.55 10.24 -0.65
C LEU A 86 10.16 9.01 0.00
N VAL A 87 9.96 8.91 1.32
CA VAL A 87 10.42 7.78 2.14
C VAL A 87 9.34 7.36 3.12
N THR A 88 9.34 6.09 3.49
CA THR A 88 8.44 5.56 4.51
C THR A 88 9.01 5.78 5.89
N GLN A 89 8.17 6.23 6.83
CA GLN A 89 8.55 6.36 8.23
C GLN A 89 8.94 5.00 8.82
N PRO A 90 10.07 4.89 9.55
CA PRO A 90 10.53 3.63 10.13
C PRO A 90 9.48 2.93 10.97
N THR A 91 8.78 3.66 11.84
CA THR A 91 7.73 3.10 12.70
C THR A 91 6.58 2.50 11.91
N PHE A 92 6.26 3.07 10.73
CA PHE A 92 5.22 2.51 9.87
C PHE A 92 5.72 1.24 9.16
N TYR A 93 6.92 1.25 8.60
CA TYR A 93 7.54 0.07 8.00
C TYR A 93 7.64 -1.10 9.00
N ASP A 94 8.03 -0.81 10.25
CA ASP A 94 8.15 -1.80 11.33
C ASP A 94 6.80 -2.31 11.85
N SER A 95 5.70 -1.62 11.53
CA SER A 95 4.36 -2.06 11.92
C SER A 95 3.86 -3.29 11.14
N PHE A 96 4.49 -3.62 10.03
CA PHE A 96 4.20 -4.83 9.27
C PHE A 96 4.97 -6.03 9.84
N ALA A 97 4.35 -7.19 9.90
CA ALA A 97 5.06 -8.44 10.20
C ALA A 97 6.11 -8.74 9.12
N ASP A 98 7.19 -9.43 9.49
CA ASP A 98 8.30 -9.70 8.55
C ASP A 98 7.92 -10.62 7.39
N ASN A 99 6.88 -11.44 7.56
CA ASN A 99 6.32 -12.31 6.54
C ASN A 99 5.07 -11.74 5.85
N ASP A 100 4.72 -10.47 6.12
CA ASP A 100 3.66 -9.77 5.41
C ASP A 100 4.14 -9.42 3.99
N LEU A 101 3.48 -9.94 2.97
CA LEU A 101 3.86 -9.72 1.57
C LEU A 101 3.78 -8.25 1.17
N ARG A 102 2.93 -7.46 1.83
CA ARG A 102 2.87 -6.00 1.63
C ARG A 102 4.18 -5.32 2.08
N LYS A 103 4.87 -5.89 3.10
CA LYS A 103 6.22 -5.45 3.51
C LYS A 103 7.29 -5.94 2.54
N VAL A 104 7.29 -7.24 2.26
CA VAL A 104 8.37 -7.90 1.52
C VAL A 104 8.39 -7.50 0.04
N GLU A 105 7.21 -7.34 -0.56
CA GLU A 105 7.04 -7.05 -2.00
C GLU A 105 6.71 -5.59 -2.27
N GLY A 106 6.18 -4.86 -1.28
CA GLY A 106 5.70 -3.49 -1.44
C GLY A 106 6.71 -2.39 -1.11
N PHE A 107 7.88 -2.77 -0.59
CA PHE A 107 8.93 -1.82 -0.23
C PHE A 107 10.31 -2.28 -0.68
N LEU A 108 11.12 -1.30 -1.06
CA LEU A 108 12.56 -1.48 -1.26
C LEU A 108 13.30 -1.12 0.02
N ILE A 109 14.13 -2.04 0.50
CA ILE A 109 15.01 -1.89 1.64
C ILE A 109 16.29 -2.69 1.39
N GLY A 110 17.39 -2.35 2.08
CA GLY A 110 18.67 -3.03 1.90
C GLY A 110 19.35 -2.67 0.57
N LYS A 111 20.25 -3.52 0.11
CA LYS A 111 21.05 -3.32 -1.09
C LYS A 111 20.19 -3.38 -2.35
N GLN A 112 20.36 -2.41 -3.22
CA GLN A 112 19.57 -2.27 -4.44
C GLN A 112 20.29 -2.86 -5.65
N TYR A 113 19.55 -3.56 -6.49
CA TYR A 113 20.06 -4.25 -7.69
C TYR A 113 19.28 -3.85 -8.94
N PRO A 114 19.88 -4.04 -10.12
CA PRO A 114 19.14 -3.95 -11.37
C PRO A 114 17.93 -4.88 -11.37
N ARG A 115 16.84 -4.44 -11.99
CA ARG A 115 15.65 -5.27 -12.18
C ARG A 115 15.56 -5.71 -13.64
N LYS A 116 15.27 -6.97 -13.87
CA LYS A 116 15.12 -7.57 -15.19
C LYS A 116 13.78 -8.28 -15.34
N VAL A 117 13.48 -8.66 -16.56
CA VAL A 117 12.30 -9.44 -16.94
C VAL A 117 12.76 -10.83 -17.37
N ASP A 118 12.15 -11.88 -16.86
CA ASP A 118 12.41 -13.25 -17.30
C ASP A 118 11.64 -13.58 -18.59
N GLU A 119 11.86 -14.79 -19.13
CA GLU A 119 11.21 -15.29 -20.35
C GLU A 119 9.67 -15.37 -20.24
N ASN A 120 9.12 -15.39 -19.03
CA ASN A 120 7.70 -15.44 -18.75
C ASN A 120 7.09 -14.04 -18.47
N GLY A 121 7.92 -12.99 -18.55
CA GLY A 121 7.48 -11.62 -18.28
C GLY A 121 7.45 -11.24 -16.80
N ASN A 122 8.03 -12.04 -15.89
CA ASN A 122 8.09 -11.72 -14.47
C ASN A 122 9.32 -10.86 -14.15
N TYR A 123 9.15 -9.91 -13.25
CA TYR A 123 10.23 -9.06 -12.75
C TYR A 123 11.04 -9.77 -11.67
N TYR A 124 12.35 -9.65 -11.75
CA TYR A 124 13.26 -10.12 -10.70
C TYR A 124 14.43 -9.16 -10.51
N TYR A 125 15.04 -9.18 -9.32
CA TYR A 125 16.26 -8.44 -9.03
C TYR A 125 17.46 -9.29 -9.39
N ASP A 126 18.31 -8.77 -10.27
CA ASP A 126 19.54 -9.48 -10.69
C ASP A 126 20.63 -9.30 -9.62
N THR A 127 20.57 -10.10 -8.58
CA THR A 127 21.55 -10.08 -7.48
C THR A 127 22.93 -10.60 -7.88
N THR A 128 23.11 -11.09 -9.12
CA THR A 128 24.41 -11.49 -9.67
C THR A 128 25.11 -10.34 -10.39
N ALA A 129 24.38 -9.29 -10.72
CA ALA A 129 24.94 -8.06 -11.27
C ALA A 129 25.53 -7.18 -10.17
N GLU A 130 26.34 -6.18 -10.57
CA GLU A 130 26.80 -5.15 -9.67
C GLU A 130 25.58 -4.39 -9.05
N PRO A 131 25.60 -4.11 -7.76
CA PRO A 131 24.58 -3.29 -7.12
C PRO A 131 24.49 -1.90 -7.73
N LEU A 132 23.31 -1.30 -7.66
CA LEU A 132 23.14 0.10 -8.02
C LEU A 132 24.00 0.97 -7.09
N LYS A 133 24.53 2.07 -7.64
CA LYS A 133 25.40 2.97 -6.91
C LYS A 133 24.64 4.23 -6.48
N GLY A 134 24.98 4.76 -5.32
CA GLY A 134 24.56 6.09 -4.90
C GLY A 134 25.18 7.19 -5.77
N SER A 135 24.84 8.44 -5.49
CA SER A 135 25.39 9.59 -6.21
C SER A 135 26.89 9.79 -5.91
N GLU A 136 27.52 10.74 -6.62
CA GLU A 136 28.90 11.16 -6.34
C GLU A 136 29.03 11.74 -4.92
N GLU A 137 27.99 12.43 -4.42
CA GLU A 137 27.93 12.92 -3.04
C GLU A 137 27.88 11.79 -2.03
N TYR A 138 27.32 10.64 -2.41
CA TYR A 138 27.30 9.40 -1.64
C TYR A 138 28.58 8.55 -1.89
N ASN A 139 29.61 9.15 -2.49
CA ASN A 139 30.91 8.53 -2.83
C ASN A 139 30.80 7.31 -3.76
N GLY A 140 29.74 7.18 -4.55
CA GLY A 140 29.55 6.07 -5.49
C GLY A 140 29.52 4.68 -4.84
N GLN A 141 29.21 4.61 -3.55
CA GLN A 141 29.06 3.35 -2.83
C GLN A 141 27.81 2.59 -3.29
N ASP A 142 27.73 1.32 -2.93
CA ASP A 142 26.51 0.54 -3.17
C ASP A 142 25.31 1.24 -2.55
N LEU A 143 24.23 1.37 -3.30
CA LEU A 143 22.98 1.93 -2.79
C LEU A 143 22.30 0.92 -1.85
N VAL A 144 22.27 1.26 -0.57
CA VAL A 144 21.68 0.43 0.50
C VAL A 144 20.63 1.25 1.24
N PHE A 145 19.36 1.02 0.98
CA PHE A 145 18.30 1.69 1.74
C PHE A 145 18.25 1.18 3.17
N VAL A 146 18.21 2.10 4.13
CA VAL A 146 18.18 1.81 5.57
C VAL A 146 16.84 2.24 6.16
N ASN A 147 16.28 1.42 7.06
CA ASN A 147 15.04 1.77 7.76
C ASN A 147 15.33 2.79 8.89
N TYR A 148 15.85 3.94 8.49
CA TYR A 148 16.20 5.02 9.39
C TYR A 148 16.01 6.37 8.69
N ILE A 149 15.50 7.35 9.43
CA ILE A 149 15.39 8.75 9.00
C ILE A 149 15.82 9.58 10.20
N LYS A 150 16.76 10.49 10.01
CA LYS A 150 17.31 11.31 11.09
C LYS A 150 16.26 12.25 11.68
N SER A 151 15.50 12.92 10.83
CA SER A 151 14.35 13.75 11.20
C SER A 151 13.39 13.91 10.02
N MET A 152 12.25 14.57 10.23
CA MET A 152 11.29 14.88 9.15
C MET A 152 11.83 15.84 8.09
N THR A 153 12.90 16.55 8.39
CA THR A 153 13.51 17.57 7.53
C THR A 153 14.95 17.23 7.11
N GLU A 154 15.50 16.13 7.63
CA GLU A 154 16.86 15.71 7.36
C GLU A 154 16.88 14.21 7.02
N GLY A 155 16.98 13.90 5.74
CA GLY A 155 17.17 12.55 5.23
C GLY A 155 18.46 12.45 4.44
N GLU A 156 19.15 11.34 4.59
CA GLU A 156 20.25 10.95 3.71
C GLU A 156 19.70 10.36 2.42
N GLU A 157 20.51 10.30 1.38
CA GLU A 157 20.13 9.78 0.07
C GLU A 157 19.50 8.38 0.13
N ASN A 158 19.97 7.56 1.06
CA ASN A 158 19.52 6.18 1.27
C ASN A 158 18.54 5.99 2.45
N SER A 159 18.06 7.09 3.06
CA SER A 159 17.14 7.03 4.19
C SER A 159 15.79 6.45 3.84
N GLY A 160 15.25 5.59 4.71
CA GLY A 160 13.89 5.06 4.69
C GLY A 160 13.59 4.05 3.59
N ALA A 161 12.60 3.20 3.82
CA ALA A 161 12.09 2.27 2.82
C ALA A 161 11.32 3.02 1.72
N ARG A 162 11.40 2.51 0.48
CA ARG A 162 10.75 3.11 -0.70
C ARG A 162 9.55 2.28 -1.11
N SER A 163 8.39 2.91 -1.29
CA SER A 163 7.20 2.19 -1.71
C SER A 163 7.22 1.88 -3.21
N ILE A 164 6.98 0.61 -3.52
CA ILE A 164 6.73 0.11 -4.86
C ILE A 164 5.34 -0.53 -4.96
N LYS A 165 4.38 0.01 -4.21
CA LYS A 165 3.00 -0.50 -4.16
C LYS A 165 2.36 -0.57 -5.54
N TYR A 166 2.50 0.48 -6.34
CA TYR A 166 2.09 0.45 -7.74
C TYR A 166 3.18 -0.22 -8.58
N GLU A 167 2.79 -1.19 -9.40
CA GLU A 167 3.72 -1.89 -10.30
C GLU A 167 4.39 -0.91 -11.25
N ILE A 168 5.71 -1.00 -11.35
CA ILE A 168 6.53 -0.16 -12.21
C ILE A 168 7.03 -1.01 -13.37
N GLN A 169 6.56 -0.73 -14.59
CA GLN A 169 7.00 -1.46 -15.78
C GLN A 169 8.36 -0.97 -16.27
N PRO A 170 9.25 -1.86 -16.77
CA PRO A 170 10.42 -1.44 -17.54
C PRO A 170 10.01 -0.63 -18.77
N GLY A 171 10.83 0.33 -19.16
CA GLY A 171 10.55 1.19 -20.30
C GLY A 171 9.47 2.26 -20.05
N THR A 172 8.87 2.29 -18.84
CA THR A 172 7.85 3.31 -18.54
C THR A 172 8.44 4.72 -18.53
N THR A 173 7.66 5.66 -19.01
CA THR A 173 7.95 7.10 -18.95
C THR A 173 7.73 7.63 -17.53
N GLY A 174 7.89 8.94 -17.31
CA GLY A 174 7.51 9.57 -16.05
C GLY A 174 6.03 9.47 -15.72
N ASP A 175 5.21 9.14 -16.73
CA ASP A 175 3.77 8.95 -16.64
C ASP A 175 3.47 7.45 -16.77
N MET A 176 3.07 6.80 -15.68
CA MET A 176 2.75 5.36 -15.66
C MET A 176 1.33 5.10 -16.17
N ASN A 177 1.06 3.86 -16.57
CA ASN A 177 -0.26 3.44 -17.09
C ASN A 177 -1.23 2.95 -15.99
N ASN A 178 -0.77 2.83 -14.75
CA ASN A 178 -1.63 2.41 -13.65
C ASN A 178 -2.68 3.47 -13.35
N ASP A 179 -3.94 3.10 -13.30
CA ASP A 179 -4.98 3.95 -12.76
C ASP A 179 -4.75 4.20 -11.26
N TRP A 180 -4.95 5.43 -10.82
CA TRP A 180 -4.92 5.76 -9.39
C TRP A 180 -6.21 5.31 -8.71
N VAL A 181 -6.10 4.34 -7.83
CA VAL A 181 -7.23 3.76 -7.11
C VAL A 181 -7.76 4.74 -6.07
N MET A 182 -9.01 5.19 -6.23
CA MET A 182 -9.69 6.10 -5.30
C MET A 182 -10.55 5.35 -4.32
N PHE A 183 -11.35 4.39 -4.80
CA PHE A 183 -12.19 3.53 -3.98
C PHE A 183 -12.10 2.09 -4.48
N ARG A 184 -11.97 1.15 -3.55
CA ARG A 184 -11.91 -0.28 -3.83
C ARG A 184 -12.71 -1.09 -2.82
N TYR A 185 -13.10 -2.30 -3.21
CA TYR A 185 -14.03 -3.13 -2.45
C TYR A 185 -13.54 -3.50 -1.04
N SER A 186 -12.25 -3.66 -0.84
CA SER A 186 -11.70 -3.83 0.52
C SER A 186 -12.04 -2.66 1.44
N GLU A 187 -12.12 -1.42 0.94
CA GLU A 187 -12.53 -0.28 1.77
C GLU A 187 -13.99 -0.42 2.22
N VAL A 188 -14.87 -0.94 1.37
CA VAL A 188 -16.26 -1.23 1.73
C VAL A 188 -16.30 -2.25 2.88
N ILE A 189 -15.50 -3.31 2.80
CA ILE A 189 -15.38 -4.33 3.85
C ILE A 189 -14.89 -3.70 5.16
N TYR A 190 -13.84 -2.87 5.12
CA TYR A 190 -13.31 -2.20 6.31
C TYR A 190 -14.30 -1.20 6.91
N ASN A 191 -15.01 -0.44 6.08
CA ASN A 191 -15.99 0.53 6.57
C ASN A 191 -17.17 -0.17 7.25
N LYS A 192 -17.67 -1.28 6.69
CA LYS A 192 -18.70 -2.11 7.33
C LYS A 192 -18.20 -2.71 8.64
N ALA A 193 -16.99 -3.30 8.63
CA ALA A 193 -16.39 -3.88 9.83
C ALA A 193 -16.22 -2.86 10.96
N GLU A 194 -15.75 -1.64 10.64
CA GLU A 194 -15.64 -0.55 11.61
C GLU A 194 -17.00 -0.19 12.21
N ALA A 195 -18.03 -0.02 11.37
CA ALA A 195 -19.37 0.31 11.83
C ALA A 195 -19.93 -0.77 12.75
N LEU A 196 -19.76 -2.04 12.44
CA LEU A 196 -20.16 -3.17 13.28
C LEU A 196 -19.41 -3.18 14.61
N MET A 197 -18.09 -2.98 14.62
CA MET A 197 -17.32 -2.90 15.86
C MET A 197 -17.79 -1.75 16.73
N ARG A 198 -18.00 -0.56 16.18
CA ARG A 198 -18.46 0.62 16.93
C ARG A 198 -19.84 0.41 17.56
N LYS A 199 -20.76 -0.23 16.83
CA LYS A 199 -22.07 -0.63 17.38
C LYS A 199 -21.94 -1.66 18.51
N ASN A 200 -20.91 -2.50 18.48
CA ASN A 200 -20.65 -3.52 19.51
C ASN A 200 -19.67 -3.03 20.60
N GLY A 201 -19.66 -1.75 20.92
CA GLY A 201 -18.82 -1.17 21.97
C GLY A 201 -17.32 -1.30 21.72
N GLY A 202 -16.89 -1.29 20.46
CA GLY A 202 -15.48 -1.40 20.04
C GLY A 202 -14.93 -2.83 20.04
N LYS A 203 -15.76 -3.84 20.15
CA LYS A 203 -15.34 -5.25 20.17
C LYS A 203 -15.64 -5.92 18.84
N ALA A 204 -14.68 -6.68 18.33
CA ALA A 204 -14.87 -7.49 17.14
C ALA A 204 -15.75 -8.72 17.44
N THR A 205 -16.73 -8.95 16.57
CA THR A 205 -17.47 -10.23 16.49
C THR A 205 -16.76 -11.19 15.54
N GLN A 206 -17.15 -12.45 15.50
CA GLN A 206 -16.59 -13.40 14.52
C GLN A 206 -16.85 -12.93 13.08
N GLU A 207 -18.03 -12.37 12.79
CA GLU A 207 -18.34 -11.78 11.49
C GLU A 207 -17.32 -10.72 11.08
N VAL A 208 -17.00 -9.78 11.97
CA VAL A 208 -16.00 -8.73 11.71
C VAL A 208 -14.61 -9.33 11.50
N VAL A 209 -14.23 -10.30 12.31
CA VAL A 209 -12.94 -11.01 12.16
C VAL A 209 -12.85 -11.68 10.79
N ASP A 210 -13.91 -12.36 10.36
CA ASP A 210 -13.95 -13.05 9.06
C ASP A 210 -13.84 -12.05 7.91
N MET A 211 -14.52 -10.90 8.03
CA MET A 211 -14.43 -9.81 7.05
C MET A 211 -12.98 -9.29 6.90
N ILE A 212 -12.33 -8.95 8.01
CA ILE A 212 -10.94 -8.41 7.96
C ILE A 212 -9.96 -9.50 7.51
N ASN A 213 -10.13 -10.73 7.98
CA ASN A 213 -9.30 -11.85 7.57
C ASN A 213 -9.45 -12.18 6.08
N SER A 214 -10.61 -11.99 5.47
CA SER A 214 -10.80 -12.19 4.03
C SER A 214 -9.93 -11.25 3.18
N VAL A 215 -9.73 -10.01 3.63
CA VAL A 215 -8.82 -9.07 2.98
C VAL A 215 -7.37 -9.38 3.31
N ARG A 216 -7.06 -9.61 4.60
CA ARG A 216 -5.70 -9.81 5.09
C ARG A 216 -5.05 -11.08 4.54
N GLN A 217 -5.80 -12.16 4.34
CA GLN A 217 -5.26 -13.47 3.93
C GLN A 217 -4.43 -13.41 2.66
N ARG A 218 -4.78 -12.58 1.69
CA ARG A 218 -4.05 -12.41 0.43
C ARG A 218 -2.65 -11.79 0.57
N SER A 219 -2.36 -11.26 1.76
CA SER A 219 -1.07 -10.66 2.12
C SER A 219 -0.13 -11.61 2.86
N PHE A 220 -0.49 -12.89 2.97
CA PHE A 220 0.33 -13.90 3.62
C PHE A 220 0.37 -15.19 2.80
N LYS A 221 1.49 -15.91 2.89
CA LYS A 221 1.58 -17.27 2.36
C LYS A 221 0.71 -18.23 3.16
N ALA A 222 0.30 -19.33 2.54
CA ALA A 222 -0.59 -20.30 3.16
C ALA A 222 -0.01 -20.89 4.47
N GLU A 223 1.30 -21.12 4.50
CA GLU A 223 2.01 -21.65 5.67
C GLU A 223 2.07 -20.67 6.85
N ASP A 224 1.95 -19.37 6.58
CA ASP A 224 2.00 -18.33 7.62
C ASP A 224 0.61 -17.93 8.12
N TRP A 225 -0.44 -18.26 7.39
CA TRP A 225 -1.78 -17.73 7.60
C TRP A 225 -2.34 -18.02 9.00
N GLU A 226 -2.16 -19.24 9.51
CA GLU A 226 -2.68 -19.61 10.84
C GLU A 226 -2.12 -18.74 11.97
N LYS A 227 -0.91 -18.22 11.82
CA LYS A 227 -0.27 -17.30 12.78
C LYS A 227 -0.63 -15.84 12.54
N ALA A 228 -0.95 -15.50 11.28
CA ALA A 228 -1.19 -14.12 10.86
C ALA A 228 -2.66 -13.67 11.02
N LYS A 229 -3.62 -14.61 11.00
CA LYS A 229 -5.04 -14.30 11.09
C LYS A 229 -5.44 -13.70 12.43
N TYR A 230 -6.39 -12.79 12.39
CA TYR A 230 -6.99 -12.24 13.60
C TYR A 230 -7.99 -13.20 14.23
N THR A 231 -8.21 -13.00 15.53
CA THR A 231 -9.28 -13.58 16.33
C THR A 231 -10.10 -12.44 16.96
N THR A 232 -11.23 -12.75 17.57
CA THR A 232 -12.03 -11.76 18.31
C THR A 232 -11.28 -11.15 19.49
N ALA A 233 -10.27 -11.84 20.02
CA ALA A 233 -9.42 -11.34 21.11
C ALA A 233 -8.29 -10.42 20.61
N THR A 234 -7.77 -10.65 19.42
CA THR A 234 -6.63 -9.90 18.87
C THR A 234 -7.03 -8.70 18.01
N LEU A 235 -8.23 -8.70 17.42
CA LEU A 235 -8.72 -7.59 16.60
C LEU A 235 -9.40 -6.53 17.49
N THR A 236 -8.58 -5.75 18.20
CA THR A 236 -9.03 -4.57 18.94
C THR A 236 -9.27 -3.39 18.00
N MET A 237 -9.91 -2.29 18.48
CA MET A 237 -10.07 -1.06 17.66
C MET A 237 -8.73 -0.44 17.26
N ASP A 238 -7.73 -0.48 18.13
CA ASP A 238 -6.41 0.05 17.82
C ASP A 238 -5.70 -0.82 16.77
N GLU A 239 -5.79 -2.15 16.88
CA GLU A 239 -5.24 -3.07 15.88
C GLU A 239 -6.00 -2.99 14.55
N PHE A 240 -7.33 -2.82 14.58
CA PHE A 240 -8.11 -2.55 13.38
C PHE A 240 -7.63 -1.29 12.65
N LEU A 241 -7.40 -0.20 13.39
CA LEU A 241 -6.87 1.04 12.82
C LEU A 241 -5.44 0.85 12.26
N ALA A 242 -4.60 0.07 12.95
CA ALA A 242 -3.25 -0.26 12.48
C ALA A 242 -3.30 -1.10 11.20
N GLU A 243 -4.14 -2.13 11.17
CA GLU A 243 -4.30 -2.98 9.99
C GLU A 243 -4.89 -2.22 8.81
N LYS A 244 -5.90 -1.37 9.05
CA LYS A 244 -6.42 -0.47 8.01
C LYS A 244 -5.31 0.42 7.45
N GLY A 245 -4.41 0.92 8.31
CA GLY A 245 -3.25 1.70 7.87
C GLY A 245 -2.29 0.92 6.98
N ARG A 246 -2.04 -0.36 7.29
CA ARG A 246 -1.19 -1.25 6.47
C ARG A 246 -1.85 -1.58 5.13
N GLU A 247 -3.13 -1.92 5.14
CA GLU A 247 -3.87 -2.26 3.91
C GLU A 247 -3.96 -1.08 2.94
N PHE A 248 -4.30 0.09 3.45
CA PHE A 248 -4.48 1.30 2.64
C PHE A 248 -3.27 2.24 2.68
N ALA A 249 -2.07 1.68 2.86
CA ALA A 249 -0.84 2.45 2.84
C ALA A 249 -0.74 3.29 1.55
N PHE A 250 -0.51 4.60 1.71
CA PHE A 250 -0.33 5.58 0.62
C PHE A 250 -1.55 5.80 -0.30
N GLU A 251 -2.73 5.32 0.07
CA GLU A 251 -3.98 5.56 -0.68
C GLU A 251 -4.73 6.84 -0.24
N GLY A 252 -4.13 7.64 0.63
CA GLY A 252 -4.66 8.98 0.99
C GLY A 252 -5.69 8.99 2.14
N ILE A 253 -6.14 7.84 2.65
CA ILE A 253 -7.23 7.78 3.65
C ILE A 253 -6.75 7.86 5.11
N ARG A 254 -5.45 7.63 5.39
CA ARG A 254 -4.92 7.51 6.75
C ARG A 254 -5.23 8.70 7.66
N ARG A 255 -5.09 9.92 7.16
CA ARG A 255 -5.36 11.14 7.93
C ARG A 255 -6.81 11.19 8.42
N THR A 256 -7.75 10.87 7.54
CA THR A 256 -9.19 10.84 7.86
C THR A 256 -9.49 9.77 8.90
N ASP A 257 -8.87 8.60 8.80
CA ASP A 257 -9.01 7.53 9.78
C ASP A 257 -8.46 7.96 11.15
N LEU A 258 -7.27 8.54 11.21
CA LEU A 258 -6.67 9.01 12.47
C LEU A 258 -7.55 10.08 13.16
N VAL A 259 -8.11 11.02 12.38
CA VAL A 259 -9.04 12.03 12.92
C VAL A 259 -10.30 11.35 13.49
N ARG A 260 -10.92 10.41 12.74
CA ARG A 260 -12.13 9.70 13.16
C ARG A 260 -11.91 8.83 14.41
N PHE A 261 -10.71 8.28 14.57
CA PHE A 261 -10.32 7.48 15.74
C PHE A 261 -9.76 8.34 16.89
N ASN A 262 -9.73 9.66 16.73
CA ASN A 262 -9.14 10.60 17.70
C ASN A 262 -7.66 10.28 18.03
N LYS A 263 -6.89 9.87 17.01
CA LYS A 263 -5.47 9.49 17.11
C LYS A 263 -4.54 10.44 16.34
N PHE A 264 -5.08 11.46 15.66
CA PHE A 264 -4.29 12.30 14.75
C PHE A 264 -3.20 13.15 15.45
N VAL A 265 -3.44 13.56 16.70
CA VAL A 265 -2.49 14.36 17.49
C VAL A 265 -1.73 13.55 18.55
N THR A 266 -1.98 12.26 18.64
CA THR A 266 -1.43 11.37 19.67
C THR A 266 -0.56 10.24 19.10
N THR A 267 -0.34 10.23 17.80
CA THR A 267 0.46 9.23 17.08
C THR A 267 1.75 9.82 16.53
#